data_e2fb64a3c99c5d062dcdaa3f16502452
#
_entry.id   e2fb64a3c99c5d062dcdaa3f16502452
#
_cell.length_a   1.000
_cell.length_b   1.000
_cell.length_c   1.000
_cell.angle_alpha   90.00
_cell.angle_beta   90.00
_cell.angle_gamma   90.00
#
_symmetry.space_group_name_H-M   'P 1'
#
loop_
_entity.id
_entity.type
_entity.pdbx_description
1 polymer ?
#
loop_
_entity_poly.entity_id
_entity_poly.type
_entity_poly.pdbx_seq_one_letter_code
_entity_poly.pdbx_strand_id
1 'polypeptide(L)'
;MLFGQKNSTLGVDIGSSSIKIVEIEHGDSPRLLTYGMVDIPEPISSQTTDEQVHNMAELLKNLVEKAHVTTKDCIMSLPNSAVFTSVIDMPKMGDKEMESAMQFEAKKYVPLPFSEVTLSWTIISDNDDGSTSKVLLIAVPNQIRDIYIK
;
A
#
# COMPACT_ATOMS: atom_id res chain seq x y z
N MET A 1 6.33 -32.09 -18.10
CA MET A 1 7.09 -30.84 -17.82
C MET A 1 6.28 -30.04 -16.81
N LEU A 2 6.72 -30.04 -15.56
CA LEU A 2 6.16 -29.14 -14.53
C LEU A 2 6.64 -27.73 -14.87
N PHE A 3 5.76 -26.91 -15.39
CA PHE A 3 5.98 -25.48 -15.43
C PHE A 3 6.02 -24.99 -13.99
N GLY A 4 7.25 -24.76 -13.47
CA GLY A 4 7.42 -24.15 -12.16
C GLY A 4 6.69 -22.83 -12.16
N GLN A 5 5.84 -22.61 -11.13
CA GLN A 5 5.27 -21.30 -10.85
C GLN A 5 6.43 -20.31 -10.83
N LYS A 6 6.43 -19.34 -11.73
CA LYS A 6 7.45 -18.28 -11.68
C LYS A 6 7.26 -17.56 -10.35
N ASN A 7 8.30 -17.58 -9.52
CA ASN A 7 8.31 -16.86 -8.26
C ASN A 7 8.55 -15.38 -8.54
N SER A 8 7.52 -14.71 -9.06
CA SER A 8 7.56 -13.28 -9.40
C SER A 8 6.42 -12.52 -8.77
N THR A 9 6.61 -11.23 -8.55
CA THR A 9 5.59 -10.32 -8.01
C THR A 9 5.45 -9.11 -8.93
N LEU A 10 4.21 -8.70 -9.16
CA LEU A 10 3.87 -7.46 -9.83
C LEU A 10 3.78 -6.32 -8.80
N GLY A 11 4.67 -5.34 -8.90
CA GLY A 11 4.52 -4.07 -8.23
C GLY A 11 3.61 -3.14 -9.05
N VAL A 12 2.62 -2.52 -8.42
CA VAL A 12 1.70 -1.56 -9.03
C VAL A 12 1.74 -0.25 -8.24
N ASP A 13 2.02 0.83 -8.93
CA ASP A 13 1.98 2.18 -8.38
C ASP A 13 0.93 3.02 -9.13
N ILE A 14 -0.18 3.33 -8.45
CA ILE A 14 -1.22 4.21 -8.96
C ILE A 14 -0.96 5.60 -8.39
N GLY A 15 -0.24 6.41 -9.16
CA GLY A 15 0.12 7.78 -8.80
C GLY A 15 -0.98 8.79 -9.10
N SER A 16 -0.63 10.07 -9.03
CA SER A 16 -1.56 11.18 -9.33
C SER A 16 -1.74 11.45 -10.82
N SER A 17 -0.84 10.96 -11.68
CA SER A 17 -0.87 11.22 -13.12
C SER A 17 -0.62 9.99 -13.98
N SER A 18 -0.23 8.88 -13.40
CA SER A 18 0.09 7.64 -14.13
C SER A 18 -0.02 6.40 -13.26
N ILE A 19 -0.34 5.28 -13.92
CA ILE A 19 -0.15 3.93 -13.36
C ILE A 19 1.18 3.40 -13.87
N LYS A 20 1.98 2.87 -12.96
CA LYS A 20 3.25 2.20 -13.29
C LYS A 20 3.19 0.76 -12.78
N ILE A 21 3.73 -0.14 -13.56
CA ILE A 21 3.83 -1.54 -13.18
C ILE A 21 5.24 -2.06 -13.41
N VAL A 22 5.66 -3.00 -12.58
CA VAL A 22 6.92 -3.72 -12.70
C VAL A 22 6.76 -5.14 -12.24
N GLU A 23 7.16 -6.13 -13.04
CA GLU A 23 7.21 -7.54 -12.62
C GLU A 23 8.65 -7.94 -12.35
N ILE A 24 8.90 -8.42 -11.13
CA ILE A 24 10.23 -8.85 -10.67
C ILE A 24 10.17 -10.33 -10.29
N GLU A 25 11.07 -11.12 -10.87
CA GLU A 25 11.34 -12.49 -10.49
C GLU A 25 12.24 -12.50 -9.25
N HIS A 26 11.84 -13.27 -8.24
CA HIS A 26 12.60 -13.43 -7.00
C HIS A 26 13.67 -14.51 -7.17
N GLY A 27 14.78 -14.37 -6.43
CA GLY A 27 15.91 -15.29 -6.40
C GLY A 27 17.12 -14.63 -5.75
N ASP A 28 18.25 -15.31 -5.75
CA ASP A 28 19.53 -14.77 -5.23
C ASP A 28 19.93 -13.46 -5.94
N SER A 29 19.53 -13.32 -7.20
CA SER A 29 19.66 -12.09 -7.98
C SER A 29 18.29 -11.74 -8.61
N PRO A 30 17.54 -10.82 -8.01
CA PRO A 30 16.26 -10.40 -8.56
C PRO A 30 16.37 -9.92 -10.00
N ARG A 31 15.42 -10.29 -10.86
CA ARG A 31 15.44 -9.98 -12.28
C ARG A 31 14.16 -9.27 -12.70
N LEU A 32 14.31 -8.13 -13.39
CA LEU A 32 13.21 -7.45 -14.05
C LEU A 32 12.69 -8.30 -15.21
N LEU A 33 11.41 -8.66 -15.18
CA LEU A 33 10.76 -9.41 -16.26
C LEU A 33 10.08 -8.48 -17.25
N THR A 34 9.28 -7.55 -16.77
CA THR A 34 8.60 -6.54 -17.58
C THR A 34 8.25 -5.30 -16.78
N TYR A 35 7.91 -4.23 -17.48
CA TYR A 35 7.42 -2.98 -16.88
C TYR A 35 6.50 -2.27 -17.86
N GLY A 36 5.73 -1.32 -17.35
CA GLY A 36 4.89 -0.46 -18.18
C GLY A 36 4.40 0.77 -17.42
N MET A 37 3.92 1.74 -18.18
CA MET A 37 3.32 2.96 -17.67
C MET A 37 2.19 3.41 -18.58
N VAL A 38 1.13 3.97 -17.98
CA VAL A 38 0.05 4.64 -18.68
C VAL A 38 -0.37 5.88 -17.90
N ASP A 39 -0.64 6.96 -18.61
CA ASP A 39 -1.16 8.18 -17.99
C ASP A 39 -2.62 8.00 -17.59
N ILE A 40 -3.00 8.63 -16.48
CA ILE A 40 -4.37 8.65 -15.98
C ILE A 40 -4.93 10.08 -16.05
N PRO A 41 -6.21 10.25 -16.39
CA PRO A 41 -6.81 11.57 -16.51
C PRO A 41 -6.96 12.28 -15.17
N GLU A 42 -7.24 11.53 -14.10
CA GLU A 42 -7.52 12.06 -12.77
C GLU A 42 -7.01 11.11 -11.67
N PRO A 43 -6.50 11.66 -10.55
CA PRO A 43 -6.06 10.84 -9.42
C PRO A 43 -7.24 10.23 -8.66
N ILE A 44 -7.01 9.09 -8.01
CA ILE A 44 -7.97 8.48 -7.09
C ILE A 44 -8.07 9.33 -5.80
N SER A 45 -9.30 9.61 -5.38
CA SER A 45 -9.63 10.33 -4.16
C SER A 45 -10.88 9.74 -3.50
N SER A 46 -11.25 10.26 -2.33
CA SER A 46 -12.52 9.89 -1.68
C SER A 46 -13.78 10.32 -2.45
N GLN A 47 -13.64 11.15 -3.50
CA GLN A 47 -14.73 11.59 -4.37
C GLN A 47 -14.76 10.83 -5.71
N THR A 48 -13.86 9.85 -5.90
CA THR A 48 -13.80 9.06 -7.12
C THR A 48 -15.09 8.24 -7.28
N THR A 49 -15.74 8.37 -8.42
CA THR A 49 -16.98 7.66 -8.74
C THR A 49 -16.72 6.21 -9.15
N ASP A 50 -17.74 5.35 -9.07
CA ASP A 50 -17.62 3.96 -9.53
C ASP A 50 -17.27 3.86 -11.03
N GLU A 51 -17.72 4.80 -11.85
CA GLU A 51 -17.35 4.89 -13.26
C GLU A 51 -15.83 5.19 -13.44
N GLN A 52 -15.30 6.13 -12.67
CA GLN A 52 -13.87 6.45 -12.69
C GLN A 52 -13.03 5.26 -12.19
N VAL A 53 -13.49 4.55 -11.16
CA VAL A 53 -12.84 3.30 -10.68
C VAL A 53 -12.82 2.26 -11.79
N HIS A 54 -13.97 2.05 -12.49
CA HIS A 54 -14.06 1.10 -13.59
C HIS A 54 -13.09 1.46 -14.73
N ASN A 55 -13.07 2.73 -15.13
CA ASN A 55 -12.15 3.21 -16.17
C ASN A 55 -10.68 3.01 -15.80
N MET A 56 -10.32 3.24 -14.51
CA MET A 56 -8.99 3.00 -14.00
C MET A 56 -8.62 1.51 -14.02
N ALA A 57 -9.54 0.64 -13.63
CA ALA A 57 -9.35 -0.80 -13.67
C ALA A 57 -9.12 -1.30 -15.13
N GLU A 58 -9.87 -0.79 -16.10
CA GLU A 58 -9.66 -1.12 -17.52
C GLU A 58 -8.29 -0.60 -18.03
N LEU A 59 -7.85 0.59 -17.60
CA LEU A 59 -6.51 1.07 -17.94
C LEU A 59 -5.42 0.16 -17.39
N LEU A 60 -5.52 -0.24 -16.10
CA LEU A 60 -4.58 -1.16 -15.47
C LEU A 60 -4.58 -2.52 -16.16
N LYS A 61 -5.75 -3.08 -16.43
CA LYS A 61 -5.89 -4.36 -17.13
C LYS A 61 -5.22 -4.33 -18.52
N ASN A 62 -5.49 -3.30 -19.31
CA ASN A 62 -4.87 -3.11 -20.62
C ASN A 62 -3.34 -2.98 -20.52
N LEU A 63 -2.85 -2.30 -19.47
CA LEU A 63 -1.42 -2.14 -19.23
C LEU A 63 -0.76 -3.48 -18.89
N VAL A 64 -1.37 -4.26 -17.98
CA VAL A 64 -0.92 -5.60 -17.60
C VAL A 64 -0.87 -6.55 -18.80
N GLU A 65 -1.90 -6.54 -19.66
CA GLU A 65 -1.95 -7.35 -20.87
C GLU A 65 -0.86 -6.96 -21.88
N LYS A 66 -0.71 -5.65 -22.15
CA LYS A 66 0.31 -5.14 -23.10
C LYS A 66 1.73 -5.36 -22.60
N ALA A 67 1.95 -5.30 -21.30
CA ALA A 67 3.25 -5.59 -20.68
C ALA A 67 3.56 -7.10 -20.61
N HIS A 68 2.62 -7.97 -20.99
CA HIS A 68 2.76 -9.43 -20.90
C HIS A 68 3.13 -9.92 -19.49
N VAL A 69 2.50 -9.35 -18.46
CA VAL A 69 2.67 -9.76 -17.05
C VAL A 69 2.29 -11.23 -16.90
N THR A 70 3.11 -11.99 -16.17
CA THR A 70 2.95 -13.46 -16.07
C THR A 70 2.52 -13.94 -14.69
N THR A 71 2.62 -13.10 -13.65
CA THR A 71 2.21 -13.40 -12.27
C THR A 71 0.80 -12.92 -11.97
N LYS A 72 0.20 -13.52 -10.94
CA LYS A 72 -1.05 -13.04 -10.31
C LYS A 72 -0.80 -12.44 -8.92
N ASP A 73 0.40 -12.59 -8.40
CA ASP A 73 0.79 -12.03 -7.10
C ASP A 73 1.14 -10.55 -7.29
N CYS A 74 0.42 -9.69 -6.58
CA CYS A 74 0.52 -8.24 -6.71
C CYS A 74 0.79 -7.57 -5.37
N ILE A 75 1.65 -6.55 -5.40
CA ILE A 75 1.84 -5.58 -4.31
C ILE A 75 1.50 -4.21 -4.89
N MET A 76 0.61 -3.47 -4.22
CA MET A 76 0.18 -2.16 -4.65
C MET A 76 0.56 -1.08 -3.63
N SER A 77 1.07 0.05 -4.10
CA SER A 77 1.30 1.24 -3.27
C SER A 77 0.02 2.07 -3.13
N LEU A 78 -0.13 2.70 -1.97
CA LEU A 78 -1.11 3.76 -1.76
C LEU A 78 -0.40 5.12 -1.75
N PRO A 79 -0.95 6.16 -2.38
CA PRO A 79 -0.35 7.48 -2.35
C PRO A 79 -0.42 8.09 -0.94
N ASN A 80 0.64 8.78 -0.52
CA ASN A 80 0.69 9.44 0.78
C ASN A 80 -0.46 10.42 1.02
N SER A 81 -0.99 11.04 -0.04
CA SER A 81 -2.14 11.94 0.04
C SER A 81 -3.46 11.26 0.41
N ALA A 82 -3.52 9.93 0.27
CA ALA A 82 -4.71 9.13 0.54
C ALA A 82 -4.72 8.48 1.93
N VAL A 83 -3.63 8.62 2.70
CA VAL A 83 -3.46 7.97 4.01
C VAL A 83 -2.99 8.98 5.06
N PHE A 84 -3.29 8.71 6.32
CA PHE A 84 -2.73 9.47 7.45
C PHE A 84 -1.49 8.75 7.95
N THR A 85 -0.38 9.47 8.06
CA THR A 85 0.87 8.92 8.60
C THR A 85 1.40 9.82 9.71
N SER A 86 1.92 9.22 10.77
CA SER A 86 2.59 9.92 11.86
C SER A 86 3.71 9.07 12.45
N VAL A 87 4.79 9.72 12.83
CA VAL A 87 5.85 9.07 13.62
C VAL A 87 5.65 9.48 15.06
N ILE A 88 5.48 8.49 15.94
CA ILE A 88 5.22 8.68 17.37
C ILE A 88 6.24 7.93 18.20
N ASP A 89 6.57 8.49 19.37
CA ASP A 89 7.41 7.82 20.35
C ASP A 89 6.54 6.98 21.28
N MET A 90 6.81 5.68 21.34
CA MET A 90 6.07 4.72 22.17
C MET A 90 7.02 4.04 23.17
N PRO A 91 6.61 3.84 24.43
CA PRO A 91 7.36 3.00 25.35
C PRO A 91 7.53 1.59 24.77
N LYS A 92 8.66 0.94 25.07
CA LYS A 92 8.85 -0.47 24.72
C LYS A 92 7.86 -1.32 25.52
N MET A 93 7.08 -2.13 24.79
CA MET A 93 6.07 -3.01 25.36
C MET A 93 5.89 -4.24 24.46
N GLY A 94 5.18 -5.24 24.98
CA GLY A 94 4.85 -6.45 24.20
C GLY A 94 3.82 -6.18 23.10
N ASP A 95 3.77 -7.06 22.07
CA ASP A 95 2.93 -6.86 20.88
C ASP A 95 1.45 -6.60 21.19
N LYS A 96 0.88 -7.32 22.15
CA LYS A 96 -0.54 -7.15 22.53
C LYS A 96 -0.81 -5.81 23.22
N GLU A 97 0.15 -5.34 24.03
CA GLU A 97 0.06 -4.02 24.67
C GLU A 97 0.22 -2.92 23.63
N MET A 98 1.15 -3.12 22.70
CA MET A 98 1.37 -2.19 21.59
C MET A 98 0.11 -2.02 20.73
N GLU A 99 -0.58 -3.11 20.39
CA GLU A 99 -1.84 -3.04 19.64
C GLU A 99 -2.89 -2.16 20.32
N SER A 100 -3.10 -2.35 21.63
CA SER A 100 -4.06 -1.57 22.40
C SER A 100 -3.62 -0.10 22.55
N ALA A 101 -2.33 0.13 22.79
CA ALA A 101 -1.76 1.46 22.91
C ALA A 101 -1.85 2.23 21.59
N MET A 102 -1.57 1.56 20.46
CA MET A 102 -1.67 2.16 19.12
C MET A 102 -3.09 2.59 18.77
N GLN A 103 -4.10 1.79 19.11
CA GLN A 103 -5.51 2.18 18.94
C GLN A 103 -5.86 3.44 19.74
N PHE A 104 -5.30 3.59 20.94
CA PHE A 104 -5.53 4.76 21.78
C PHE A 104 -4.78 5.99 21.24
N GLU A 105 -3.50 5.84 20.91
CA GLU A 105 -2.67 6.94 20.39
C GLU A 105 -3.14 7.44 19.03
N ALA A 106 -3.58 6.53 18.15
CA ALA A 106 -4.08 6.88 16.81
C ALA A 106 -5.23 7.90 16.84
N LYS A 107 -6.04 7.95 17.91
CA LYS A 107 -7.11 8.95 18.09
C LYS A 107 -6.62 10.39 18.05
N LYS A 108 -5.37 10.63 18.38
CA LYS A 108 -4.79 11.98 18.40
C LYS A 108 -4.41 12.48 17.01
N TYR A 109 -4.19 11.57 16.06
CA TYR A 109 -3.62 11.87 14.75
C TYR A 109 -4.58 11.60 13.59
N VAL A 110 -5.59 10.74 13.81
CA VAL A 110 -6.52 10.31 12.77
C VAL A 110 -7.87 11.01 13.00
N PRO A 111 -8.29 11.92 12.11
CA PRO A 111 -9.52 12.70 12.27
C PRO A 111 -10.79 11.94 11.84
N LEU A 112 -10.73 10.61 11.76
CA LEU A 112 -11.83 9.73 11.36
C LEU A 112 -12.16 8.72 12.45
N PRO A 113 -13.41 8.25 12.54
CA PRO A 113 -13.78 7.14 13.43
C PRO A 113 -13.00 5.87 13.11
N PHE A 114 -12.64 5.06 14.10
CA PHE A 114 -11.89 3.81 13.88
C PHE A 114 -12.64 2.78 13.05
N SER A 115 -13.98 2.82 13.03
CA SER A 115 -14.78 2.00 12.14
C SER A 115 -14.57 2.32 10.65
N GLU A 116 -14.01 3.48 10.34
CA GLU A 116 -13.82 3.99 8.98
C GLU A 116 -12.36 3.92 8.52
N VAL A 117 -11.46 3.41 9.36
CA VAL A 117 -10.03 3.30 9.03
C VAL A 117 -9.46 1.93 9.32
N THR A 118 -8.47 1.54 8.54
CA THR A 118 -7.60 0.40 8.82
C THR A 118 -6.28 0.95 9.34
N LEU A 119 -5.87 0.52 10.54
CA LEU A 119 -4.62 0.91 11.16
C LEU A 119 -3.53 -0.11 10.88
N SER A 120 -2.33 0.38 10.65
CA SER A 120 -1.10 -0.40 10.60
C SER A 120 0.02 0.40 11.28
N TRP A 121 1.02 -0.28 11.81
CA TRP A 121 2.19 0.37 12.39
C TRP A 121 3.44 -0.48 12.19
N THR A 122 4.58 0.19 12.24
CA THR A 122 5.89 -0.48 12.22
C THR A 122 6.88 0.29 13.08
N ILE A 123 7.73 -0.43 13.80
CA ILE A 123 8.84 0.17 14.54
C ILE A 123 9.91 0.57 13.53
N ILE A 124 10.29 1.86 13.53
CA ILE A 124 11.31 2.41 12.63
C ILE A 124 12.69 2.31 13.26
N SER A 125 12.78 2.69 14.55
CA SER A 125 14.03 2.69 15.31
C SER A 125 13.75 2.69 16.81
N ASP A 126 14.71 2.25 17.59
CA ASP A 126 14.74 2.51 19.02
C ASP A 126 15.38 3.89 19.28
N ASN A 127 14.94 4.55 20.34
CA ASN A 127 15.59 5.78 20.81
C ASN A 127 16.85 5.44 21.61
N ASP A 128 17.80 6.40 21.65
CA ASP A 128 19.13 6.20 22.25
C ASP A 128 19.10 5.82 23.74
N ASP A 129 18.04 6.23 24.46
CA ASP A 129 17.82 5.89 25.86
C ASP A 129 17.34 4.44 26.09
N GLY A 130 16.99 3.75 25.01
CA GLY A 130 16.53 2.36 25.03
C GLY A 130 15.15 2.14 25.68
N SER A 131 14.48 3.21 26.16
CA SER A 131 13.19 3.14 26.85
C SER A 131 11.98 3.25 25.92
N THR A 132 12.16 3.92 24.79
CA THR A 132 11.12 4.18 23.79
C THR A 132 11.57 3.76 22.39
N SER A 133 10.58 3.57 21.50
CA SER A 133 10.80 3.30 20.09
C SER A 133 10.02 4.30 19.25
N LYS A 134 10.59 4.69 18.10
CA LYS A 134 9.86 5.43 17.07
C LYS A 134 9.02 4.48 16.28
N VAL A 135 7.74 4.76 16.23
CA VAL A 135 6.74 3.93 15.53
C VAL A 135 6.09 4.76 14.43
N LEU A 136 6.15 4.27 13.20
CA LEU A 136 5.36 4.81 12.10
C LEU A 136 3.93 4.26 12.21
N LEU A 137 3.00 5.14 12.50
CA LEU A 137 1.56 4.88 12.44
C LEU A 137 1.05 5.22 11.04
N ILE A 138 0.27 4.32 10.47
CA ILE A 138 -0.41 4.49 9.18
C ILE A 138 -1.89 4.21 9.39
N ALA A 139 -2.75 5.13 8.95
CA ALA A 139 -4.19 4.94 8.96
C ALA A 139 -4.74 5.14 7.55
N VAL A 140 -5.35 4.10 7.01
CA VAL A 140 -5.93 4.08 5.67
C VAL A 140 -7.45 4.18 5.79
N PRO A 141 -8.10 5.22 5.23
CA PRO A 141 -9.55 5.26 5.15
C PRO A 141 -10.10 4.04 4.41
N ASN A 142 -11.07 3.34 5.00
CA ASN A 142 -11.63 2.11 4.43
C ASN A 142 -12.21 2.36 3.03
N GLN A 143 -12.79 3.52 2.80
CA GLN A 143 -13.29 3.92 1.49
C GLN A 143 -12.18 3.91 0.42
N ILE A 144 -11.01 4.46 0.75
CA ILE A 144 -9.85 4.46 -0.17
C ILE A 144 -9.33 3.04 -0.36
N ARG A 145 -9.11 2.28 0.73
CA ARG A 145 -8.68 0.88 0.64
C ARG A 145 -9.59 0.09 -0.30
N ASP A 146 -10.91 0.23 -0.14
CA ASP A 146 -11.89 -0.55 -0.88
C ASP A 146 -11.92 -0.20 -2.38
N ILE A 147 -11.57 1.04 -2.76
CA ILE A 147 -11.37 1.42 -4.17
C ILE A 147 -10.17 0.66 -4.78
N TYR A 148 -9.07 0.55 -4.05
CA TYR A 148 -7.85 -0.09 -4.55
C TYR A 148 -7.91 -1.63 -4.58
N ILE A 149 -8.85 -2.27 -3.85
CA ILE A 149 -9.00 -3.74 -3.82
C ILE A 149 -10.14 -4.24 -4.73
N LYS A 150 -10.97 -3.36 -5.26
CA LYS A 150 -12.02 -3.72 -6.25
C LYS A 150 -11.41 -4.07 -7.60
#